data_37c0769984208827d55ce0af08ff8fe7
#
_entry.id   37c0769984208827d55ce0af08ff8fe7
#
_cell.length_a   1.000
_cell.length_b   1.000
_cell.length_c   1.000
_cell.angle_alpha   90.00
_cell.angle_beta   90.00
_cell.angle_gamma   90.00
#
_symmetry.space_group_name_H-M   'P 1'
#
loop_
_entity.id
_entity.type
_entity.pdbx_description
1 polymer ?
#
loop_
_entity_poly.entity_id
_entity_poly.type
_entity_poly.pdbx_seq_one_letter_code
_entity_poly.pdbx_strand_id
1 'polypeptide(L)'
;MQTVEETYPIRKSPRIPQYDYSTVNSYFVTICTHERRCVFYTKGRLNPLGLVAQNCLLEIPKRYVGYRIDKFVVMPNHVHAIITIDAAVGKNLSYVIGQYKSVVSKVGHQLYPGLEVWQRSFHDHVIRNQRRYDLIWNYIENNPLQWKEDCFYLHDT
;
A
#
# COMPACT_ATOMS: atom_id res chain seq x y z
N MET A 1 -26.48 14.16 -1.19
CA MET A 1 -25.42 13.33 -1.79
C MET A 1 -24.98 12.32 -0.75
N GLN A 2 -25.48 11.10 -0.88
CA GLN A 2 -25.07 10.04 0.04
C GLN A 2 -23.64 9.63 -0.34
N THR A 3 -22.68 10.00 0.49
CA THR A 3 -21.40 9.32 0.51
C THR A 3 -21.69 7.91 0.97
N VAL A 4 -21.81 7.01 0.02
CA VAL A 4 -21.72 5.60 0.34
C VAL A 4 -20.28 5.40 0.80
N GLU A 5 -20.09 5.33 2.10
CA GLU A 5 -18.88 4.74 2.64
C GLU A 5 -18.88 3.27 2.20
N GLU A 6 -18.43 3.03 0.98
CA GLU A 6 -18.03 1.70 0.61
C GLU A 6 -16.79 1.38 1.42
N THR A 7 -17.00 0.92 2.63
CA THR A 7 -15.94 0.33 3.43
C THR A 7 -15.43 -0.87 2.64
N TYR A 8 -14.26 -0.70 2.04
CA TYR A 8 -13.60 -1.83 1.38
C TYR A 8 -13.30 -2.88 2.45
N PRO A 9 -13.87 -4.07 2.35
CA PRO A 9 -13.68 -5.07 3.38
C PRO A 9 -12.18 -5.43 3.45
N ILE A 10 -11.60 -5.14 4.59
CA ILE A 10 -10.24 -5.59 4.90
C ILE A 10 -10.32 -7.11 5.05
N ARG A 11 -9.69 -7.83 4.15
CA ARG A 11 -9.70 -9.28 4.20
C ARG A 11 -8.91 -9.78 5.39
N LYS A 12 -9.48 -10.74 6.13
CA LYS A 12 -8.74 -11.49 7.15
C LYS A 12 -7.65 -12.36 6.52
N SER A 13 -7.94 -12.89 5.32
CA SER A 13 -6.95 -13.58 4.48
C SER A 13 -6.58 -12.65 3.33
N PRO A 14 -5.32 -12.24 3.19
CA PRO A 14 -4.93 -11.23 2.20
C PRO A 14 -4.94 -11.76 0.76
N ARG A 15 -5.10 -13.07 0.53
CA ARG A 15 -5.10 -13.66 -0.81
C ARG A 15 -6.37 -14.47 -1.06
N ILE A 16 -6.89 -14.37 -2.27
CA ILE A 16 -7.95 -15.26 -2.74
C ILE A 16 -7.28 -16.58 -3.16
N PRO A 17 -7.66 -17.73 -2.56
CA PRO A 17 -7.16 -19.01 -3.00
C PRO A 17 -7.42 -19.22 -4.51
N GLN A 18 -6.47 -19.78 -5.23
CA GLN A 18 -6.54 -20.07 -6.66
C GLN A 18 -6.65 -18.83 -7.58
N TYR A 19 -6.56 -17.62 -7.04
CA TYR A 19 -6.52 -16.42 -7.88
C TYR A 19 -5.10 -16.18 -8.39
N ASP A 20 -4.98 -15.98 -9.70
CA ASP A 20 -3.70 -15.66 -10.32
C ASP A 20 -3.42 -14.16 -10.24
N TYR A 21 -2.56 -13.76 -9.31
CA TYR A 21 -2.19 -12.36 -9.07
C TYR A 21 -1.23 -11.81 -10.14
N SER A 22 -0.84 -12.61 -11.13
CA SER A 22 -0.01 -12.16 -12.26
C SER A 22 -0.82 -11.82 -13.52
N THR A 23 -2.16 -12.01 -13.50
CA THR A 23 -3.02 -11.64 -14.64
C THR A 23 -3.13 -10.12 -14.79
N VAL A 24 -3.48 -9.68 -16.02
CA VAL A 24 -3.69 -8.25 -16.31
C VAL A 24 -4.87 -7.71 -15.53
N ASN A 25 -4.59 -6.96 -14.47
CA ASN A 25 -5.61 -6.42 -13.56
C ASN A 25 -5.03 -5.28 -12.75
N SER A 26 -5.94 -4.47 -12.19
CA SER A 26 -5.59 -3.47 -11.20
C SER A 26 -5.97 -3.96 -9.81
N TYR A 27 -5.09 -3.70 -8.85
CA TYR A 27 -5.26 -4.13 -7.46
C TYR A 27 -5.17 -2.92 -6.54
N PHE A 28 -6.10 -2.85 -5.59
CA PHE A 28 -5.97 -1.93 -4.47
C PHE A 28 -5.20 -2.61 -3.36
N VAL A 29 -4.04 -2.06 -3.01
CA VAL A 29 -3.12 -2.64 -2.04
C VAL A 29 -3.02 -1.72 -0.83
N THR A 30 -3.08 -2.30 0.36
CA THR A 30 -2.85 -1.62 1.63
C THR A 30 -1.80 -2.37 2.42
N ILE A 31 -0.72 -1.67 2.77
CA ILE A 31 0.39 -2.25 3.54
C ILE A 31 0.50 -1.48 4.85
N CYS A 32 0.24 -2.15 5.96
CA CYS A 32 0.21 -1.54 7.28
C CYS A 32 1.52 -1.73 8.03
N THR A 33 1.86 -0.73 8.85
CA THR A 33 3.01 -0.84 9.74
C THR A 33 2.70 -1.75 10.93
N HIS A 34 3.75 -2.28 11.54
CA HIS A 34 3.66 -3.10 12.75
C HIS A 34 2.99 -2.30 13.87
N GLU A 35 1.95 -2.90 14.47
CA GLU A 35 1.13 -2.28 15.53
C GLU A 35 0.57 -0.90 15.14
N ARG A 36 0.46 -0.61 13.85
CA ARG A 36 0.01 0.67 13.29
C ARG A 36 0.82 1.88 13.79
N ARG A 37 2.08 1.69 14.09
CA ARG A 37 2.97 2.77 14.51
C ARG A 37 3.23 3.75 13.37
N CYS A 38 3.22 5.03 13.67
CA CYS A 38 3.46 6.11 12.72
C CYS A 38 4.96 6.27 12.44
N VAL A 39 5.53 5.35 11.67
CA VAL A 39 6.99 5.28 11.43
C VAL A 39 7.46 6.06 10.21
N PHE A 40 6.54 6.52 9.35
CA PHE A 40 6.88 7.19 8.08
C PHE A 40 6.85 8.72 8.15
N TYR A 41 6.30 9.28 9.20
CA TYR A 41 6.18 10.72 9.35
C TYR A 41 6.83 11.20 10.64
N THR A 42 7.37 12.42 10.58
CA THR A 42 7.84 13.18 11.74
C THR A 42 7.37 14.61 11.55
N LYS A 43 6.69 15.17 12.56
CA LYS A 43 6.16 16.55 12.52
C LYS A 43 5.29 16.82 11.28
N GLY A 44 4.41 15.87 10.93
CA GLY A 44 3.46 16.02 9.83
C GLY A 44 4.05 15.88 8.42
N ARG A 45 5.28 15.43 8.29
CA ARG A 45 5.97 15.26 7.00
C ARG A 45 6.60 13.89 6.90
N LEU A 46 6.77 13.41 5.66
CA LEU A 46 7.54 12.20 5.41
C LEU A 46 8.96 12.37 6.00
N ASN A 47 9.31 11.42 6.86
CA ASN A 47 10.67 11.33 7.40
C ASN A 47 11.56 10.51 6.45
N PRO A 48 12.87 10.32 6.75
CA PRO A 48 13.74 9.54 5.87
C PRO A 48 13.22 8.14 5.53
N LEU A 49 12.61 7.43 6.48
CA LEU A 49 12.04 6.11 6.22
C LEU A 49 10.80 6.21 5.31
N GLY A 50 9.96 7.22 5.51
CA GLY A 50 8.79 7.47 4.66
C GLY A 50 9.20 7.79 3.22
N LEU A 51 10.27 8.56 3.03
CA LEU A 51 10.83 8.82 1.70
C LEU A 51 11.36 7.55 1.03
N VAL A 52 11.99 6.67 1.78
CA VAL A 52 12.43 5.36 1.28
C VAL A 52 11.23 4.51 0.87
N ALA A 53 10.18 4.48 1.69
CA ALA A 53 8.95 3.76 1.37
C ALA A 53 8.32 4.27 0.07
N GLN A 54 8.29 5.57 -0.14
CA GLN A 54 7.80 6.19 -1.38
C GLN A 54 8.68 5.84 -2.58
N ASN A 55 9.98 6.03 -2.47
CA ASN A 55 10.91 5.82 -3.57
C ASN A 55 10.98 4.36 -3.99
N CYS A 56 10.98 3.43 -3.05
CA CYS A 56 10.96 1.99 -3.35
C CYS A 56 9.68 1.57 -4.08
N LEU A 57 8.55 2.20 -3.75
CA LEU A 57 7.29 1.95 -4.46
C LEU A 57 7.39 2.38 -5.93
N LEU A 58 7.94 3.57 -6.16
CA LEU A 58 8.15 4.12 -7.50
C LEU A 58 9.19 3.34 -8.32
N GLU A 59 10.05 2.57 -7.69
CA GLU A 59 11.01 1.70 -8.37
C GLU A 59 10.39 0.39 -8.90
N ILE A 60 9.23 -0.01 -8.42
CA ILE A 60 8.59 -1.27 -8.84
C ILE A 60 8.43 -1.36 -10.35
N PRO A 61 7.89 -0.36 -11.07
CA PRO A 61 7.76 -0.44 -12.53
C PRO A 61 9.09 -0.57 -13.27
N LYS A 62 10.17 -0.09 -12.68
CA LYS A 62 11.52 -0.17 -13.29
C LYS A 62 12.13 -1.57 -13.13
N ARG A 63 11.75 -2.29 -12.07
CA ARG A 63 12.30 -3.61 -11.74
C ARG A 63 11.48 -4.76 -12.30
N TYR A 64 10.18 -4.57 -12.45
CA TYR A 64 9.24 -5.61 -12.84
C TYR A 64 8.45 -5.19 -14.05
N VAL A 65 8.79 -5.77 -15.20
CA VAL A 65 8.12 -5.48 -16.48
C VAL A 65 6.63 -5.80 -16.36
N GLY A 66 5.79 -4.89 -16.86
CA GLY A 66 4.33 -5.03 -16.82
C GLY A 66 3.66 -4.49 -15.56
N TYR A 67 4.42 -4.05 -14.58
CA TYR A 67 3.89 -3.41 -13.36
C TYR A 67 3.79 -1.90 -13.52
N ARG A 68 2.67 -1.32 -13.12
CA ARG A 68 2.47 0.13 -13.01
C ARG A 68 1.97 0.49 -11.62
N ILE A 69 2.44 1.60 -11.10
CA ILE A 69 1.88 2.24 -9.91
C ILE A 69 1.02 3.40 -10.40
N ASP A 70 -0.28 3.18 -10.48
CA ASP A 70 -1.21 4.18 -11.05
C ASP A 70 -1.49 5.32 -10.07
N LYS A 71 -1.59 5.00 -8.80
CA LYS A 71 -1.83 5.97 -7.73
C LYS A 71 -1.28 5.40 -6.43
N PHE A 72 -0.75 6.26 -5.57
CA PHE A 72 -0.29 5.83 -4.25
C PHE A 72 -0.31 6.99 -3.26
N VAL A 73 -0.25 6.62 -1.99
CA VAL A 73 0.02 7.56 -0.90
C VAL A 73 0.75 6.81 0.22
N VAL A 74 1.79 7.44 0.77
CA VAL A 74 2.42 6.98 2.00
C VAL A 74 1.84 7.78 3.15
N MET A 75 1.11 7.12 4.02
CA MET A 75 0.53 7.69 5.23
C MET A 75 1.43 7.40 6.43
N PRO A 76 1.22 8.02 7.59
CA PRO A 76 2.10 7.81 8.74
C PRO A 76 2.28 6.36 9.16
N ASN A 77 1.25 5.52 9.02
CA ASN A 77 1.26 4.12 9.49
C ASN A 77 0.81 3.10 8.45
N HIS A 78 0.71 3.50 7.17
CA HIS A 78 0.36 2.58 6.10
C HIS A 78 0.65 3.18 4.73
N VAL A 79 0.59 2.33 3.71
CA VAL A 79 0.72 2.71 2.31
C VAL A 79 -0.50 2.19 1.57
N HIS A 80 -1.12 3.05 0.76
CA HIS A 80 -2.13 2.65 -0.22
C HIS A 80 -1.57 2.80 -1.62
N ALA A 81 -1.91 1.87 -2.50
CA ALA A 81 -1.53 1.96 -3.91
C ALA A 81 -2.55 1.27 -4.81
N ILE A 82 -2.73 1.81 -6.01
CA ILE A 82 -3.31 1.08 -7.13
C ILE A 82 -2.14 0.55 -7.95
N ILE A 83 -2.02 -0.78 -8.01
CA ILE A 83 -0.99 -1.45 -8.78
C ILE A 83 -1.66 -2.17 -9.93
N THR A 84 -1.27 -1.84 -11.16
CA THR A 84 -1.78 -2.49 -12.36
C THR A 84 -0.70 -3.37 -12.97
N ILE A 85 -1.08 -4.60 -13.27
CA ILE A 85 -0.21 -5.57 -13.95
C ILE A 85 -0.74 -5.71 -15.38
N ASP A 86 0.01 -5.19 -16.36
CA ASP A 86 -0.42 -5.13 -17.77
C ASP A 86 -0.21 -6.43 -18.54
N ALA A 87 0.65 -7.30 -18.04
CA ALA A 87 0.96 -8.56 -18.70
C ALA A 87 1.26 -9.64 -17.67
N ALA A 88 1.00 -10.89 -18.03
CA ALA A 88 1.46 -12.02 -17.24
C ALA A 88 3.01 -12.02 -17.23
N VAL A 89 3.59 -11.82 -16.07
CA VAL A 89 5.04 -11.75 -15.88
C VAL A 89 5.47 -12.80 -14.87
N GLY A 90 6.77 -13.09 -14.82
CA GLY A 90 7.30 -14.15 -13.96
C GLY A 90 7.12 -13.94 -12.46
N LYS A 91 6.81 -12.73 -12.01
CA LYS A 91 6.67 -12.41 -10.59
C LYS A 91 5.25 -11.95 -10.28
N ASN A 92 4.60 -12.60 -9.34
CA ASN A 92 3.26 -12.24 -8.89
C ASN A 92 3.29 -11.07 -7.89
N LEU A 93 2.12 -10.53 -7.60
CA LEU A 93 1.98 -9.38 -6.69
C LEU A 93 2.55 -9.67 -5.29
N SER A 94 2.32 -10.86 -4.74
CA SER A 94 2.87 -11.26 -3.44
C SER A 94 4.38 -11.15 -3.38
N TYR A 95 5.05 -11.62 -4.42
CA TYR A 95 6.50 -11.56 -4.50
C TYR A 95 6.98 -10.10 -4.54
N VAL A 96 6.38 -9.30 -5.41
CA VAL A 96 6.78 -7.89 -5.60
C VAL A 96 6.57 -7.09 -4.31
N ILE A 97 5.44 -7.23 -3.65
CA ILE A 97 5.18 -6.55 -2.37
C ILE A 97 6.12 -7.07 -1.28
N GLY A 98 6.41 -8.37 -1.26
CA GLY A 98 7.38 -8.96 -0.33
C GLY A 98 8.77 -8.35 -0.49
N GLN A 99 9.23 -8.17 -1.71
CA GLN A 99 10.52 -7.53 -2.00
C GLN A 99 10.52 -6.05 -1.59
N TYR A 100 9.45 -5.33 -1.91
CA TYR A 100 9.26 -3.95 -1.48
C TYR A 100 9.37 -3.81 0.04
N LYS A 101 8.63 -4.61 0.78
CA LYS A 101 8.65 -4.62 2.25
C LYS A 101 10.03 -4.94 2.80
N SER A 102 10.71 -5.89 2.18
CA SER A 102 12.05 -6.31 2.60
C SER A 102 13.08 -5.18 2.49
N VAL A 103 13.08 -4.44 1.38
CA VAL A 103 14.00 -3.32 1.18
C VAL A 103 13.72 -2.19 2.18
N VAL A 104 12.46 -1.82 2.38
CA VAL A 104 12.07 -0.78 3.34
C VAL A 104 12.43 -1.20 4.77
N SER A 105 12.20 -2.46 5.15
CA SER A 105 12.59 -3.01 6.45
C SER A 105 14.08 -2.93 6.68
N LYS A 106 14.88 -3.26 5.67
CA LYS A 106 16.33 -3.22 5.77
C LYS A 106 16.82 -1.81 6.09
N VAL A 107 16.30 -0.81 5.39
CA VAL A 107 16.64 0.60 5.66
C VAL A 107 16.12 1.03 7.02
N GLY A 108 14.91 0.61 7.38
CA GLY A 108 14.32 0.89 8.69
C GLY A 108 15.19 0.38 9.84
N HIS A 109 15.73 -0.83 9.73
CA HIS A 109 16.64 -1.40 10.71
C HIS A 109 17.97 -0.65 10.78
N GLN A 110 18.45 -0.10 9.68
CA GLN A 110 19.66 0.72 9.64
C GLN A 110 19.46 2.06 10.32
N LEU A 111 18.31 2.70 10.09
CA LEU A 111 17.96 3.99 10.68
C LEU A 111 17.56 3.87 12.15
N TYR A 112 16.83 2.83 12.50
CA TYR A 112 16.27 2.59 13.82
C TYR A 112 16.48 1.12 14.20
N PRO A 113 17.63 0.77 14.81
CA PRO A 113 17.93 -0.61 15.18
C PRO A 113 16.81 -1.23 16.04
N GLY A 114 16.36 -2.42 15.65
CA GLY A 114 15.27 -3.12 16.34
C GLY A 114 13.87 -2.75 15.90
N LEU A 115 13.70 -1.79 14.97
CA LEU A 115 12.38 -1.41 14.48
C LEU A 115 11.80 -2.52 13.62
N GLU A 116 10.62 -3.02 13.98
CA GLU A 116 9.76 -3.80 13.09
C GLU A 116 8.89 -2.84 12.29
N VAL A 117 9.12 -2.76 10.96
CA VAL A 117 8.43 -1.78 10.12
C VAL A 117 7.01 -2.21 9.80
N TRP A 118 6.81 -3.48 9.38
CA TRP A 118 5.58 -3.92 8.77
C TRP A 118 4.82 -4.96 9.58
N GLN A 119 3.49 -4.94 9.46
CA GLN A 119 2.67 -6.11 9.76
C GLN A 119 3.03 -7.26 8.81
N ARG A 120 2.77 -8.49 9.24
CA ARG A 120 2.84 -9.64 8.33
C ARG A 120 1.80 -9.47 7.23
N SER A 121 2.16 -9.89 6.01
CA SER A 121 1.27 -9.84 4.86
C SER A 121 0.88 -8.43 4.43
N PHE A 122 -0.16 -8.28 3.64
CA PHE A 122 -0.76 -7.03 3.20
C PHE A 122 -2.20 -7.29 2.78
N HIS A 123 -2.99 -6.23 2.64
CA HIS A 123 -4.37 -6.32 2.18
C HIS A 123 -4.43 -5.95 0.71
N ASP A 124 -5.20 -6.70 -0.07
CA ASP A 124 -5.41 -6.42 -1.48
C ASP A 124 -6.80 -6.86 -1.94
N HIS A 125 -7.30 -6.19 -2.95
CA HIS A 125 -8.44 -6.68 -3.69
C HIS A 125 -8.39 -6.23 -5.15
N VAL A 126 -8.99 -7.02 -6.01
CA VAL A 126 -9.06 -6.75 -7.45
C VAL A 126 -10.03 -5.62 -7.70
N ILE A 127 -9.62 -4.65 -8.50
CA ILE A 127 -10.50 -3.57 -8.96
C ILE A 127 -11.20 -4.07 -10.22
N ARG A 128 -12.53 -4.28 -10.13
CA ARG A 128 -13.29 -5.03 -11.15
C ARG A 128 -13.88 -4.15 -12.25
N ASN A 129 -13.98 -2.84 -12.04
CA ASN A 129 -14.59 -1.93 -13.02
C ASN A 129 -14.09 -0.51 -12.83
N GLN A 130 -14.41 0.36 -13.81
CA GLN A 130 -13.97 1.74 -13.82
C GLN A 130 -14.51 2.55 -12.65
N ARG A 131 -15.74 2.32 -12.25
CA ARG A 131 -16.35 3.01 -11.11
C ARG A 131 -15.57 2.76 -9.82
N ARG A 132 -15.22 1.51 -9.55
CA ARG A 132 -14.39 1.12 -8.40
C ARG A 132 -13.01 1.74 -8.46
N TYR A 133 -12.42 1.73 -9.64
CA TYR A 133 -11.11 2.34 -9.87
C TYR A 133 -11.14 3.83 -9.51
N ASP A 134 -12.14 4.56 -9.99
CA ASP A 134 -12.27 6.00 -9.74
C ASP A 134 -12.53 6.30 -8.25
N LEU A 135 -13.35 5.48 -7.59
CA LEU A 135 -13.60 5.62 -6.15
C LEU A 135 -12.32 5.42 -5.32
N ILE A 136 -11.54 4.41 -5.65
CA ILE A 136 -10.28 4.12 -4.97
C ILE A 136 -9.25 5.21 -5.26
N TRP A 137 -9.17 5.66 -6.50
CA TRP A 137 -8.30 6.78 -6.87
C TRP A 137 -8.58 8.01 -6.00
N ASN A 138 -9.84 8.40 -5.92
CA ASN A 138 -10.26 9.56 -5.11
C ASN A 138 -10.01 9.33 -3.62
N TYR A 139 -10.22 8.13 -3.13
CA TYR A 139 -9.92 7.78 -1.74
C TYR A 139 -8.43 7.98 -1.43
N ILE A 140 -7.55 7.53 -2.30
CA ILE A 140 -6.10 7.71 -2.14
C ILE A 140 -5.72 9.19 -2.25
N GLU A 141 -6.29 9.91 -3.22
CA GLU A 141 -6.04 11.34 -3.43
C GLU A 141 -6.39 12.17 -2.19
N ASN A 142 -7.53 11.87 -1.56
CA ASN A 142 -8.03 12.62 -0.43
C ASN A 142 -7.53 12.09 0.93
N ASN A 143 -6.82 10.98 0.95
CA ASN A 143 -6.40 10.33 2.18
C ASN A 143 -5.57 11.22 3.09
N PRO A 144 -4.60 12.02 2.60
CA PRO A 144 -3.85 12.94 3.45
C PRO A 144 -4.71 14.02 4.11
N LEU A 145 -5.77 14.48 3.42
CA LEU A 145 -6.69 15.49 3.95
C LEU A 145 -7.66 14.90 4.99
N GLN A 146 -7.95 13.62 4.88
CA GLN A 146 -8.92 12.90 5.70
C GLN A 146 -8.23 11.93 6.67
N TRP A 147 -6.99 12.22 7.05
CA TRP A 147 -6.20 11.34 7.90
C TRP A 147 -6.92 10.92 9.18
N LYS A 148 -7.59 11.85 9.85
CA LYS A 148 -8.32 11.58 11.10
C LYS A 148 -9.55 10.69 10.90
N GLU A 149 -10.09 10.64 9.69
CA GLU A 149 -11.25 9.82 9.31
C GLU A 149 -10.82 8.48 8.71
N ASP A 150 -9.53 8.29 8.47
CA ASP A 150 -8.98 7.05 7.96
C ASP A 150 -9.11 5.93 9.01
N CYS A 151 -9.53 4.74 8.58
CA CYS A 151 -9.68 3.59 9.47
C CYS A 151 -8.35 3.14 10.10
N PHE A 152 -7.22 3.58 9.58
CA PHE A 152 -5.89 3.32 10.11
C PHE A 152 -5.36 4.42 11.02
N TYR A 153 -6.11 5.51 11.19
CA TYR A 153 -5.72 6.60 12.09
C TYR A 153 -5.74 6.13 13.55
N LEU A 154 -4.65 6.43 14.25
CA LEU A 154 -4.56 6.24 15.69
C LEU A 154 -4.49 7.60 16.33
N HIS A 155 -5.35 7.85 17.31
CA HIS A 155 -5.26 9.06 18.10
C HIS A 155 -3.92 9.08 18.84
N ASP A 156 -3.22 10.19 18.76
CA ASP A 156 -2.06 10.43 19.60
C ASP A 156 -2.54 10.44 21.07
N THR A 157 -2.12 9.46 21.78
CA THR A 157 -2.32 9.39 23.24
C THR A 157 -1.17 10.06 23.94
#